data_3ae73d630e009c4f3c566148634daab8
#
_entry.id   3ae73d630e009c4f3c566148634daab8
#
_cell.length_a   1.000
_cell.length_b   1.000
_cell.length_c   1.000
_cell.angle_alpha   90.00
_cell.angle_beta   90.00
_cell.angle_gamma   90.00
#
_symmetry.space_group_name_H-M   'P 1'
#
loop_
_entity.id
_entity.type
_entity.pdbx_description
1 polymer ?
#
loop_
_entity_poly.entity_id
_entity_poly.type
_entity_poly.pdbx_seq_one_letter_code
_entity_poly.pdbx_strand_id
1 'polypeptide(L)'
;LQHFIGRLCRSNSTGNEGYSDRHRSFDILLTQISRRFAEPTVVETGVIRAEEDWGGAGFFTYWMGAFLSRRGGRLFSVDTDAANCSFAREWTAVFGCVNVHNGDSVAFLDSFNESIDILYLDSLDTTQIGHQEHALQEIEVAMPKLHDRSLVLIDDTPWTS
;
A
#
# COMPACT_ATOMS: atom_id res chain seq x y z
N LEU A 1 11.64 -8.35 -12.53
CA LEU A 1 11.44 -7.41 -11.42
C LEU A 1 12.18 -6.11 -11.67
N GLN A 2 13.51 -6.12 -11.89
CA GLN A 2 14.31 -4.92 -12.18
C GLN A 2 13.84 -4.13 -13.41
N HIS A 3 13.37 -4.81 -14.49
CA HIS A 3 12.84 -4.15 -15.68
C HIS A 3 11.46 -3.50 -15.44
N PHE A 4 10.70 -4.03 -14.51
CA PHE A 4 9.38 -3.51 -14.15
C PHE A 4 9.53 -2.28 -13.25
N ILE A 5 10.34 -2.36 -12.22
CA ILE A 5 10.71 -1.22 -11.36
C ILE A 5 11.38 -0.11 -12.18
N GLY A 6 12.25 -0.46 -13.12
CA GLY A 6 12.92 0.50 -13.99
C GLY A 6 12.00 1.26 -14.99
N ARG A 7 10.80 0.74 -15.31
CA ARG A 7 9.78 1.48 -16.06
C ARG A 7 9.02 2.47 -15.18
N LEU A 8 8.83 2.12 -13.91
CA LEU A 8 8.21 2.95 -12.89
C LEU A 8 9.02 4.21 -12.61
N CYS A 9 10.33 4.07 -12.58
CA CYS A 9 11.26 5.15 -12.26
C CYS A 9 11.54 6.11 -13.43
N ARG A 10 11.16 5.78 -14.68
CA ARG A 10 11.52 6.59 -15.85
C ARG A 10 10.53 7.67 -16.25
N SER A 11 9.37 7.76 -15.63
CA SER A 11 8.34 8.75 -16.03
C SER A 11 8.57 10.16 -15.50
N ASN A 12 9.52 10.39 -14.59
CA ASN A 12 9.79 11.69 -13.99
C ASN A 12 11.24 12.20 -14.18
N SER A 13 11.82 12.03 -15.38
CA SER A 13 13.10 12.70 -15.67
C SER A 13 12.90 14.13 -16.17
N THR A 14 12.56 15.05 -15.27
CA THR A 14 12.93 16.45 -15.40
C THR A 14 14.12 16.70 -14.47
N GLY A 15 15.29 16.34 -14.92
CA GLY A 15 16.52 17.06 -14.59
C GLY A 15 17.16 16.85 -13.20
N ASN A 16 16.79 15.82 -12.40
CA ASN A 16 17.60 15.44 -11.23
C ASN A 16 17.61 13.91 -11.08
N GLU A 17 18.79 13.31 -11.14
CA GLU A 17 19.04 11.87 -10.99
C GLU A 17 18.92 11.42 -9.51
N GLY A 18 17.85 11.79 -8.81
CA GLY A 18 17.53 11.29 -7.49
C GLY A 18 16.42 10.24 -7.59
N TYR A 19 16.72 8.98 -7.36
CA TYR A 19 15.70 8.02 -6.93
C TYR A 19 14.96 8.63 -5.75
N SER A 20 13.65 8.83 -5.84
CA SER A 20 12.90 9.28 -4.67
C SER A 20 13.06 8.22 -3.56
N ASP A 21 13.15 8.64 -2.31
CA ASP A 21 13.31 7.73 -1.17
C ASP A 21 12.18 6.69 -1.11
N ARG A 22 10.99 7.03 -1.61
CA ARG A 22 9.82 6.14 -1.71
C ARG A 22 10.08 4.95 -2.67
N HIS A 23 10.73 5.17 -3.81
CA HIS A 23 11.09 4.06 -4.72
C HIS A 23 12.05 3.08 -4.05
N ARG A 24 12.99 3.58 -3.26
CA ARG A 24 13.92 2.75 -2.51
C ARG A 24 13.19 1.93 -1.43
N SER A 25 12.24 2.52 -0.74
CA SER A 25 11.42 1.84 0.27
C SER A 25 10.60 0.72 -0.35
N PHE A 26 9.97 0.96 -1.51
CA PHE A 26 9.21 -0.07 -2.23
C PHE A 26 10.10 -1.18 -2.79
N ASP A 27 11.30 -0.88 -3.28
CA ASP A 27 12.23 -1.93 -3.74
C ASP A 27 12.67 -2.84 -2.58
N ILE A 28 12.96 -2.25 -1.42
CA ILE A 28 13.25 -3.00 -0.20
C ILE A 28 12.04 -3.86 0.19
N LEU A 29 10.84 -3.28 0.22
CA LEU A 29 9.60 -3.99 0.56
C LEU A 29 9.38 -5.20 -0.35
N LEU A 30 9.36 -5.00 -1.67
CA LEU A 30 9.13 -6.07 -2.65
C LEU A 30 10.19 -7.18 -2.54
N THR A 31 11.44 -6.79 -2.23
CA THR A 31 12.52 -7.76 -1.98
C THR A 31 12.24 -8.57 -0.72
N GLN A 32 11.81 -7.94 0.37
CA GLN A 32 11.46 -8.64 1.62
C GLN A 32 10.24 -9.55 1.44
N ILE A 33 9.19 -9.08 0.77
CA ILE A 33 8.02 -9.90 0.44
C ILE A 33 8.47 -11.14 -0.35
N SER A 34 9.29 -10.93 -1.39
CA SER A 34 9.76 -12.01 -2.26
C SER A 34 10.54 -13.10 -1.53
N ARG A 35 11.25 -12.74 -0.46
CA ARG A 35 12.04 -13.67 0.34
C ARG A 35 11.24 -14.39 1.42
N ARG A 36 10.18 -13.77 1.91
CA ARG A 36 9.45 -14.25 3.10
C ARG A 36 8.18 -15.03 2.76
N PHE A 37 7.46 -14.62 1.70
CA PHE A 37 6.13 -15.10 1.42
C PHE A 37 6.01 -15.60 -0.02
N ALA A 38 5.36 -16.75 -0.21
CA ALA A 38 5.02 -17.26 -1.54
C ALA A 38 3.75 -16.59 -2.08
N GLU A 39 2.69 -16.54 -1.28
CA GLU A 39 1.36 -16.00 -1.60
C GLU A 39 0.88 -15.09 -0.47
N PRO A 40 1.45 -13.86 -0.33
CA PRO A 40 1.13 -13.01 0.81
C PRO A 40 -0.29 -12.48 0.79
N THR A 41 -0.85 -12.30 2.00
CA THR A 41 -2.03 -11.49 2.27
C THR A 41 -1.56 -10.08 2.63
N VAL A 42 -1.87 -9.13 1.77
CA VAL A 42 -1.52 -7.71 1.92
C VAL A 42 -2.77 -6.91 2.26
N VAL A 43 -2.70 -6.06 3.27
CA VAL A 43 -3.74 -5.08 3.60
C VAL A 43 -3.16 -3.68 3.47
N GLU A 44 -3.89 -2.81 2.78
CA GLU A 44 -3.59 -1.40 2.56
C GLU A 44 -4.73 -0.54 3.10
N THR A 45 -4.42 0.47 3.90
CA THR A 45 -5.38 1.50 4.28
C THR A 45 -5.08 2.78 3.50
N GLY A 46 -6.11 3.36 2.86
CA GLY A 46 -5.97 4.27 1.75
C GLY A 46 -5.89 3.52 0.41
N VAL A 47 -6.22 4.19 -0.69
CA VAL A 47 -6.10 3.66 -2.05
C VAL A 47 -5.60 4.74 -3.00
N ILE A 48 -5.19 4.34 -4.20
CA ILE A 48 -4.92 5.29 -5.29
C ILE A 48 -6.17 6.12 -5.62
N ARG A 49 -5.99 7.41 -5.86
CA ARG A 49 -7.08 8.40 -5.97
C ARG A 49 -7.19 9.04 -7.34
N ALA A 50 -6.06 9.27 -8.00
CA ALA A 50 -5.98 10.00 -9.27
C ALA A 50 -4.76 9.57 -10.08
N GLU A 51 -4.80 9.82 -11.40
CA GLU A 51 -3.69 9.46 -12.30
C GLU A 51 -2.40 10.24 -11.96
N GLU A 52 -2.54 11.43 -11.44
CA GLU A 52 -1.44 12.29 -11.02
C GLU A 52 -0.64 11.72 -9.84
N ASP A 53 -1.24 10.87 -9.04
CA ASP A 53 -0.59 10.16 -7.92
C ASP A 53 0.53 9.23 -8.38
N TRP A 54 0.54 8.86 -9.67
CA TRP A 54 1.58 8.02 -10.28
C TRP A 54 3.01 8.53 -10.04
N GLY A 55 3.20 9.84 -10.04
CA GLY A 55 4.52 10.47 -9.89
C GLY A 55 4.88 10.87 -8.46
N GLY A 56 3.95 10.86 -7.52
CA GLY A 56 4.13 11.46 -6.20
C GLY A 56 3.70 10.59 -5.03
N ALA A 57 2.41 10.45 -4.84
CA ALA A 57 1.82 9.80 -3.65
C ALA A 57 1.96 8.28 -3.62
N GLY A 58 2.45 7.66 -4.68
CA GLY A 58 2.89 6.27 -4.62
C GLY A 58 1.83 5.25 -4.93
N PHE A 59 1.16 5.25 -5.92
CA PHE A 59 0.33 4.25 -6.61
C PHE A 59 0.40 2.78 -6.07
N PHE A 60 0.46 2.63 -4.74
CA PHE A 60 0.74 1.34 -4.08
C PHE A 60 -0.29 0.27 -4.45
N THR A 61 -1.59 0.59 -4.43
CA THR A 61 -2.66 -0.35 -4.81
C THR A 61 -2.39 -0.99 -6.17
N TYR A 62 -2.00 -0.19 -7.16
CA TYR A 62 -1.70 -0.68 -8.51
C TYR A 62 -0.42 -1.51 -8.56
N TRP A 63 0.65 -1.04 -7.92
CA TRP A 63 1.95 -1.72 -7.95
C TRP A 63 1.88 -3.06 -7.25
N MET A 64 1.26 -3.10 -6.09
CA MET A 64 1.09 -4.33 -5.34
C MET A 64 0.20 -5.30 -6.10
N GLY A 65 -0.90 -4.83 -6.71
CA GLY A 65 -1.73 -5.63 -7.59
C GLY A 65 -0.95 -6.25 -8.75
N ALA A 66 -0.14 -5.46 -9.45
CA ALA A 66 0.70 -5.93 -10.54
C ALA A 66 1.81 -6.90 -10.09
N PHE A 67 2.35 -6.73 -8.90
CA PHE A 67 3.32 -7.64 -8.31
C PHE A 67 2.68 -8.99 -7.95
N LEU A 68 1.56 -8.96 -7.22
CA LEU A 68 0.87 -10.15 -6.75
C LEU A 68 0.24 -10.96 -7.89
N SER A 69 -0.26 -10.30 -8.95
CA SER A 69 -0.84 -10.99 -10.11
C SER A 69 0.15 -11.92 -10.83
N ARG A 70 1.46 -11.69 -10.66
CA ARG A 70 2.53 -12.50 -11.25
C ARG A 70 3.11 -13.53 -10.30
N ARG A 71 2.95 -13.29 -9.01
CA ARG A 71 3.59 -14.08 -7.97
C ARG A 71 2.63 -14.97 -7.20
N GLY A 72 1.40 -14.56 -7.10
CA GLY A 72 0.41 -15.09 -6.17
C GLY A 72 0.25 -14.20 -4.94
N GLY A 73 -0.81 -14.45 -4.17
CA GLY A 73 -1.21 -13.65 -3.03
C GLY A 73 -2.42 -12.77 -3.31
N ARG A 74 -2.83 -11.96 -2.33
CA ARG A 74 -4.02 -11.12 -2.39
C ARG A 74 -3.74 -9.75 -1.78
N LEU A 75 -4.35 -8.71 -2.35
CA LEU A 75 -4.38 -7.36 -1.81
C LEU A 75 -5.81 -7.01 -1.41
N PHE A 76 -5.96 -6.50 -0.20
CA PHE A 76 -7.17 -5.88 0.32
C PHE A 76 -6.86 -4.42 0.62
N SER A 77 -7.51 -3.50 -0.08
CA SER A 77 -7.34 -2.07 0.09
C SER A 77 -8.65 -1.45 0.55
N VAL A 78 -8.60 -0.52 1.49
CA VAL A 78 -9.79 0.11 2.07
C VAL A 78 -9.65 1.62 2.08
N ASP A 79 -10.72 2.33 1.68
CA ASP A 79 -10.80 3.79 1.71
C ASP A 79 -12.25 4.22 2.00
N THR A 80 -12.42 5.31 2.74
CA THR A 80 -13.74 5.87 3.05
C THR A 80 -14.38 6.57 1.86
N ASP A 81 -13.59 7.07 0.91
CA ASP A 81 -14.09 7.79 -0.27
C ASP A 81 -14.47 6.80 -1.38
N ALA A 82 -15.77 6.82 -1.73
CA ALA A 82 -16.31 5.96 -2.78
C ALA A 82 -15.74 6.27 -4.19
N ALA A 83 -15.34 7.53 -4.45
CA ALA A 83 -14.74 7.92 -5.72
C ALA A 83 -13.32 7.35 -5.83
N ASN A 84 -12.52 7.44 -4.77
CA ASN A 84 -11.20 6.81 -4.70
C ASN A 84 -11.31 5.31 -4.91
N CYS A 85 -12.23 4.65 -4.21
CA CYS A 85 -12.48 3.22 -4.38
C CYS A 85 -12.88 2.84 -5.82
N SER A 86 -13.69 3.67 -6.46
CA SER A 86 -14.10 3.44 -7.86
C SER A 86 -12.91 3.56 -8.81
N PHE A 87 -12.10 4.59 -8.64
CA PHE A 87 -10.87 4.80 -9.40
C PHE A 87 -9.90 3.62 -9.21
N ALA A 88 -9.65 3.21 -7.97
CA ALA A 88 -8.77 2.09 -7.65
C ALA A 88 -9.26 0.77 -8.28
N ARG A 89 -10.58 0.49 -8.24
CA ARG A 89 -11.17 -0.69 -8.89
C ARG A 89 -10.98 -0.67 -10.40
N GLU A 90 -11.20 0.47 -11.04
CA GLU A 90 -11.02 0.61 -12.50
C GLU A 90 -9.57 0.34 -12.90
N TRP A 91 -8.62 0.97 -12.22
CA TRP A 91 -7.20 0.83 -12.51
C TRP A 91 -6.64 -0.57 -12.21
N THR A 92 -7.19 -1.25 -11.23
CA THR A 92 -6.75 -2.59 -10.83
C THR A 92 -7.58 -3.73 -11.37
N ALA A 93 -8.61 -3.45 -12.21
CA ALA A 93 -9.53 -4.45 -12.76
C ALA A 93 -8.83 -5.61 -13.51
N VAL A 94 -7.64 -5.35 -14.04
CA VAL A 94 -6.82 -6.36 -14.73
C VAL A 94 -6.12 -7.34 -13.79
N PHE A 95 -6.13 -7.05 -12.48
CA PHE A 95 -5.47 -7.87 -11.46
C PHE A 95 -6.54 -8.58 -10.61
N GLY A 96 -6.79 -9.84 -10.87
CA GLY A 96 -7.80 -10.63 -10.14
C GLY A 96 -7.49 -10.87 -8.65
N CYS A 97 -6.35 -10.39 -8.16
CA CYS A 97 -5.90 -10.52 -6.77
C CYS A 97 -6.18 -9.28 -5.90
N VAL A 98 -6.74 -8.20 -6.47
CA VAL A 98 -7.01 -6.94 -5.74
C VAL A 98 -8.49 -6.86 -5.36
N ASN A 99 -8.72 -6.55 -4.08
CA ASN A 99 -10.05 -6.38 -3.49
C ASN A 99 -10.12 -4.99 -2.85
N VAL A 100 -10.89 -4.08 -3.43
CA VAL A 100 -11.06 -2.71 -2.92
C VAL A 100 -12.37 -2.59 -2.15
N HIS A 101 -12.29 -2.19 -0.90
CA HIS A 101 -13.41 -1.98 0.02
C HIS A 101 -13.67 -0.48 0.21
N ASN A 102 -14.94 -0.09 0.25
CA ASN A 102 -15.32 1.26 0.63
C ASN A 102 -15.84 1.24 2.08
N GLY A 103 -15.09 1.86 2.98
CA GLY A 103 -15.43 1.87 4.41
C GLY A 103 -14.31 2.44 5.27
N ASP A 104 -14.57 2.48 6.56
CA ASP A 104 -13.61 2.88 7.58
C ASP A 104 -12.51 1.80 7.76
N SER A 105 -11.25 2.22 7.78
CA SER A 105 -10.10 1.32 7.81
C SER A 105 -9.96 0.61 9.17
N VAL A 106 -10.27 1.28 10.28
CA VAL A 106 -10.23 0.66 11.62
C VAL A 106 -11.29 -0.44 11.72
N ALA A 107 -12.53 -0.15 11.29
CA ALA A 107 -13.61 -1.13 11.28
C ALA A 107 -13.32 -2.29 10.32
N PHE A 108 -12.72 -2.02 9.16
CA PHE A 108 -12.30 -3.05 8.22
C PHE A 108 -11.24 -3.96 8.84
N LEU A 109 -10.17 -3.37 9.39
CA LEU A 109 -9.10 -4.12 10.04
C LEU A 109 -9.62 -4.93 11.25
N ASP A 110 -10.53 -4.37 12.05
CA ASP A 110 -11.12 -5.08 13.20
C ASP A 110 -11.90 -6.32 12.75
N SER A 111 -12.66 -6.21 11.67
CA SER A 111 -13.45 -7.32 11.11
C SER A 111 -12.65 -8.29 10.22
N PHE A 112 -11.42 -7.97 9.88
CA PHE A 112 -10.59 -8.81 9.00
C PHE A 112 -10.20 -10.12 9.71
N ASN A 113 -10.54 -11.26 9.11
CA ASN A 113 -10.47 -12.57 9.77
C ASN A 113 -9.29 -13.44 9.33
N GLU A 114 -8.39 -12.90 8.50
CA GLU A 114 -7.23 -13.62 8.02
C GLU A 114 -5.94 -13.07 8.65
N SER A 115 -4.88 -13.88 8.59
CA SER A 115 -3.54 -13.41 8.95
C SER A 115 -3.02 -12.40 7.93
N ILE A 116 -2.41 -11.33 8.39
CA ILE A 116 -1.85 -10.26 7.54
C ILE A 116 -0.34 -10.45 7.47
N ASP A 117 0.17 -10.70 6.26
CA ASP A 117 1.61 -10.78 6.01
C ASP A 117 2.23 -9.39 5.84
N ILE A 118 1.52 -8.48 5.17
CA ILE A 118 1.96 -7.10 4.95
C ILE A 118 0.80 -6.15 5.28
N LEU A 119 1.07 -5.19 6.15
CA LEU A 119 0.18 -4.07 6.48
C LEU A 119 0.83 -2.78 6.01
N TYR A 120 0.14 -2.03 5.14
CA TYR A 120 0.56 -0.71 4.67
C TYR A 120 -0.47 0.32 5.09
N LEU A 121 -0.06 1.26 5.93
CA LEU A 121 -0.89 2.31 6.50
C LEU A 121 -0.64 3.63 5.78
N ASP A 122 -1.64 4.09 5.03
CA ASP A 122 -1.62 5.32 4.22
C ASP A 122 -3.04 5.96 4.15
N SER A 123 -3.79 5.93 5.27
CA SER A 123 -5.20 6.33 5.30
C SER A 123 -5.42 7.81 5.52
N LEU A 124 -4.63 8.46 6.39
CA LEU A 124 -4.73 9.87 6.72
C LEU A 124 -3.40 10.58 6.48
N ASP A 125 -3.45 11.67 5.70
CA ASP A 125 -2.33 12.57 5.47
C ASP A 125 -1.84 13.18 6.79
N THR A 126 -0.53 13.32 6.97
CA THR A 126 0.10 13.91 8.17
C THR A 126 -0.29 15.36 8.45
N THR A 127 -0.86 16.04 7.47
CA THR A 127 -1.44 17.39 7.65
C THR A 127 -2.80 17.39 8.31
N GLN A 128 -3.46 16.23 8.43
CA GLN A 128 -4.79 16.11 9.04
C GLN A 128 -4.69 15.95 10.55
N ILE A 129 -5.60 16.65 11.27
CA ILE A 129 -5.70 16.52 12.73
C ILE A 129 -6.17 15.10 13.05
N GLY A 130 -5.47 14.43 13.99
CA GLY A 130 -5.84 13.09 14.44
C GLY A 130 -5.20 11.96 13.61
N HIS A 131 -4.33 12.25 12.64
CA HIS A 131 -3.66 11.22 11.84
C HIS A 131 -2.85 10.22 12.69
N GLN A 132 -2.20 10.69 13.77
CA GLN A 132 -1.40 9.82 14.65
C GLN A 132 -2.28 8.86 15.44
N GLU A 133 -3.36 9.39 16.03
CA GLU A 133 -4.34 8.59 16.78
C GLU A 133 -5.04 7.58 15.87
N HIS A 134 -5.35 7.96 14.63
CA HIS A 134 -5.96 7.06 13.68
C HIS A 134 -5.01 5.94 13.27
N ALA A 135 -3.77 6.25 12.92
CA ALA A 135 -2.75 5.23 12.60
C ALA A 135 -2.50 4.28 13.79
N LEU A 136 -2.51 4.80 15.02
CA LEU A 136 -2.40 3.98 16.23
C LEU A 136 -3.59 3.02 16.36
N GLN A 137 -4.82 3.49 16.14
CA GLN A 137 -6.02 2.65 16.17
C GLN A 137 -5.98 1.55 15.11
N GLU A 138 -5.55 1.87 13.90
CA GLU A 138 -5.35 0.88 12.82
C GLU A 138 -4.35 -0.22 13.24
N ILE A 139 -3.22 0.18 13.83
CA ILE A 139 -2.22 -0.78 14.33
C ILE A 139 -2.81 -1.63 15.46
N GLU A 140 -3.48 -1.04 16.43
CA GLU A 140 -4.04 -1.75 17.58
C GLU A 140 -5.03 -2.85 17.16
N VAL A 141 -5.95 -2.55 16.23
CA VAL A 141 -6.92 -3.55 15.75
C VAL A 141 -6.30 -4.57 14.80
N ALA A 142 -5.22 -4.23 14.10
CA ALA A 142 -4.48 -5.14 13.24
C ALA A 142 -3.55 -6.11 14.01
N MET A 143 -3.04 -5.71 15.18
CA MET A 143 -2.06 -6.48 15.97
C MET A 143 -2.43 -7.96 16.16
N PRO A 144 -3.69 -8.34 16.50
CA PRO A 144 -4.05 -9.74 16.66
C PRO A 144 -3.97 -10.58 15.37
N LYS A 145 -3.88 -9.94 14.22
CA LYS A 145 -3.85 -10.55 12.88
C LYS A 145 -2.42 -10.59 12.29
N LEU A 146 -1.49 -9.89 12.95
CA LEU A 146 -0.08 -9.92 12.60
C LEU A 146 0.62 -11.12 13.24
N HIS A 147 1.69 -11.57 12.64
CA HIS A 147 2.57 -12.64 13.15
C HIS A 147 4.04 -12.18 13.10
N ASP A 148 4.95 -12.97 13.65
CA ASP A 148 6.37 -12.64 13.80
C ASP A 148 7.14 -12.38 12.49
N ARG A 149 6.56 -12.77 11.36
CA ARG A 149 7.14 -12.53 10.03
C ARG A 149 6.48 -11.38 9.28
N SER A 150 5.37 -10.84 9.80
CA SER A 150 4.64 -9.74 9.17
C SER A 150 5.52 -8.50 8.97
N LEU A 151 5.22 -7.73 7.94
CA LEU A 151 5.83 -6.44 7.67
C LEU A 151 4.77 -5.35 7.84
N VAL A 152 5.08 -4.34 8.63
CA VAL A 152 4.25 -3.15 8.78
C VAL A 152 5.00 -1.97 8.21
N LEU A 153 4.33 -1.24 7.31
CA LEU A 153 4.82 0.01 6.74
C LEU A 153 3.83 1.11 7.09
N ILE A 154 4.37 2.26 7.44
CA ILE A 154 3.60 3.48 7.71
C ILE A 154 4.14 4.52 6.75
N ASP A 155 3.26 5.06 5.89
CA ASP A 155 3.63 6.15 4.98
C ASP A 155 3.70 7.49 5.71
N ASP A 156 4.26 8.49 5.04
CA ASP A 156 4.35 9.87 5.51
C ASP A 156 4.90 10.06 6.92
N THR A 157 5.76 9.16 7.39
CA THR A 157 6.44 9.38 8.68
C THR A 157 7.37 10.60 8.58
N PRO A 158 7.20 11.63 9.44
CA PRO A 158 7.99 12.85 9.34
C PRO A 158 9.47 12.54 9.61
N TRP A 159 10.33 13.09 8.75
CA TRP A 159 11.77 13.13 9.02
C TRP A 159 12.02 14.03 10.22
N THR A 160 12.29 13.43 11.36
CA THR A 160 12.89 14.16 12.48
C THR A 160 14.39 14.13 12.28
N SER A 161 14.92 15.24 11.75
CA SER A 161 16.37 15.49 11.75
C SER A 161 16.90 15.77 13.13
#